data_b356725fbbcaa33cf3e1e7aa9fb78f78
#
_entry.id   b356725fbbcaa33cf3e1e7aa9fb78f78
#
_cell.length_a   1.000
_cell.length_b   1.000
_cell.length_c   1.000
_cell.angle_alpha   90.00
_cell.angle_beta   90.00
_cell.angle_gamma   90.00
#
_symmetry.space_group_name_H-M   'P 1'
#
loop_
_entity.id
_entity.type
_entity.pdbx_description
1 polymer ?
#
loop_
_entity_poly.entity_id
_entity_poly.type
_entity_poly.pdbx_seq_one_letter_code
_entity_poly.pdbx_strand_id
1 'polypeptide(L)'
;MNWLTELETYKDAFIQDLRGLIAIPSVRDDKTKTANAPFGAGCRKALDYMLELGKREGFQIKDYDGYAGVIAYGEGEESVGVLAHLDIVPIGEGWSRDPFGGDIVTGYMFGRGTLDDKGPAMAGFYALKMLKDKGIKLNRKVMLILGCDEESGMECMNYYTKHGELPTLGFTPDADFPVIYGEKGGLHVELSGTCDTVITSMHAGERSNIVIGQASAQVRDWKEEYLDAFLYYLRAFDLKGSVETLDNESAVLHMEGVFAQDRKSVA
;
A
#
# COMPACT_ATOMS: atom_id res chain seq x y z
N MET A 1 -2.71 9.70 -33.77
CA MET A 1 -2.23 8.46 -33.10
C MET A 1 -3.35 7.95 -32.21
N ASN A 2 -3.67 6.64 -32.26
CA ASN A 2 -4.67 6.05 -31.36
C ASN A 2 -3.93 5.39 -30.20
N TRP A 3 -3.89 6.05 -29.05
CA TRP A 3 -3.16 5.55 -27.88
C TRP A 3 -3.67 4.21 -27.36
N LEU A 4 -4.96 3.94 -27.44
CA LEU A 4 -5.53 2.66 -26.99
C LEU A 4 -5.01 1.47 -27.82
N THR A 5 -4.89 1.64 -29.14
CA THR A 5 -4.31 0.61 -30.01
C THR A 5 -2.83 0.40 -29.73
N GLU A 6 -2.12 1.49 -29.42
CA GLU A 6 -0.69 1.40 -29.08
C GLU A 6 -0.47 0.67 -27.75
N LEU A 7 -1.30 0.93 -26.73
CA LEU A 7 -1.25 0.28 -25.43
C LEU A 7 -1.28 -1.26 -25.52
N GLU A 8 -2.07 -1.80 -26.43
CA GLU A 8 -2.15 -3.26 -26.61
C GLU A 8 -0.79 -3.89 -26.95
N THR A 9 0.10 -3.15 -27.61
CA THR A 9 1.44 -3.66 -27.95
C THR A 9 2.37 -3.76 -26.74
N TYR A 10 2.06 -3.07 -25.63
CA TYR A 10 2.83 -3.07 -24.38
C TYR A 10 2.25 -4.00 -23.33
N LYS A 11 1.04 -4.52 -23.53
CA LYS A 11 0.26 -5.25 -22.52
C LYS A 11 1.01 -6.39 -21.85
N ASP A 12 1.62 -7.28 -22.64
CA ASP A 12 2.32 -8.45 -22.09
C ASP A 12 3.55 -8.05 -21.29
N ALA A 13 4.31 -7.07 -21.78
CA ALA A 13 5.47 -6.55 -21.06
C ALA A 13 5.06 -5.82 -19.77
N PHE A 14 4.00 -5.01 -19.82
CA PHE A 14 3.41 -4.37 -18.65
C PHE A 14 3.01 -5.38 -17.58
N ILE A 15 2.27 -6.42 -17.97
CA ILE A 15 1.84 -7.48 -17.06
C ILE A 15 3.03 -8.18 -16.43
N GLN A 16 4.06 -8.48 -17.21
CA GLN A 16 5.27 -9.16 -16.70
C GLN A 16 6.02 -8.27 -15.70
N ASP A 17 6.26 -7.01 -16.03
CA ASP A 17 6.96 -6.07 -15.16
C ASP A 17 6.13 -5.77 -13.90
N LEU A 18 4.82 -5.62 -14.02
CA LEU A 18 3.94 -5.44 -12.85
C LEU A 18 3.95 -6.66 -11.93
N ARG A 19 3.89 -7.87 -12.46
CA ARG A 19 4.03 -9.10 -11.66
C ARG A 19 5.34 -9.15 -10.90
N GLY A 20 6.44 -8.76 -11.53
CA GLY A 20 7.73 -8.66 -10.89
C GLY A 20 7.73 -7.68 -9.71
N LEU A 21 7.05 -6.56 -9.85
CA LEU A 21 6.91 -5.57 -8.78
C LEU A 21 5.96 -6.05 -7.66
N ILE A 22 4.82 -6.68 -8.01
CA ILE A 22 3.87 -7.26 -7.05
C ILE A 22 4.53 -8.36 -6.22
N ALA A 23 5.40 -9.16 -6.80
CA ALA A 23 6.13 -10.22 -6.10
C ALA A 23 7.09 -9.72 -5.00
N ILE A 24 7.24 -8.42 -4.84
CA ILE A 24 8.08 -7.81 -3.81
C ILE A 24 7.21 -7.36 -2.63
N PRO A 25 7.30 -7.99 -1.44
CA PRO A 25 6.54 -7.58 -0.26
C PRO A 25 7.16 -6.30 0.34
N SER A 26 6.74 -5.15 -0.15
CA SER A 26 7.25 -3.83 0.23
C SER A 26 6.48 -3.19 1.40
N VAL A 27 6.15 -3.98 2.40
CA VAL A 27 5.61 -3.48 3.67
C VAL A 27 6.74 -2.81 4.45
N ARG A 28 6.50 -1.64 5.05
CA ARG A 28 7.45 -1.00 5.96
C ARG A 28 7.87 -1.96 7.07
N ASP A 29 9.16 -2.15 7.22
CA ASP A 29 9.75 -3.02 8.25
C ASP A 29 10.96 -2.34 8.90
N ASP A 30 10.74 -1.73 10.05
CA ASP A 30 11.80 -1.04 10.80
C ASP A 30 12.90 -1.97 11.32
N LYS A 31 12.65 -3.31 11.35
CA LYS A 31 13.68 -4.30 11.76
C LYS A 31 14.77 -4.50 10.70
N THR A 32 14.44 -4.24 9.44
CA THR A 32 15.38 -4.35 8.31
C THR A 32 15.87 -3.00 7.81
N LYS A 33 15.59 -1.93 8.55
CA LYS A 33 16.00 -0.56 8.25
C LYS A 33 17.52 -0.39 8.22
N THR A 34 18.01 0.29 7.20
CA THR A 34 19.41 0.70 7.04
C THR A 34 19.49 2.13 6.50
N ALA A 35 20.68 2.71 6.41
CA ALA A 35 20.87 4.05 5.84
C ALA A 35 20.33 4.17 4.40
N ASN A 36 20.47 3.11 3.58
CA ASN A 36 20.00 3.08 2.19
C ASN A 36 18.63 2.39 2.03
N ALA A 37 18.03 1.94 3.11
CA ALA A 37 16.72 1.32 3.16
C ALA A 37 15.93 1.86 4.36
N PRO A 38 15.55 3.15 4.34
CA PRO A 38 14.97 3.82 5.50
C PRO A 38 13.62 3.24 5.94
N PHE A 39 12.95 2.52 5.07
CA PHE A 39 11.64 1.87 5.34
C PHE A 39 11.72 0.35 5.31
N GLY A 40 12.95 -0.20 5.31
CA GLY A 40 13.19 -1.64 5.31
C GLY A 40 13.54 -2.21 3.94
N ALA A 41 14.01 -3.45 3.96
CA ALA A 41 14.55 -4.12 2.78
C ALA A 41 13.52 -4.34 1.65
N GLY A 42 12.26 -4.56 1.99
CA GLY A 42 11.18 -4.75 1.01
C GLY A 42 10.91 -3.49 0.18
N CYS A 43 10.76 -2.33 0.84
CA CYS A 43 10.58 -1.04 0.18
C CYS A 43 11.78 -0.69 -0.70
N ARG A 44 13.02 -0.91 -0.19
CA ARG A 44 14.24 -0.72 -0.96
C ARG A 44 14.25 -1.56 -2.24
N LYS A 45 13.91 -2.85 -2.12
CA LYS A 45 13.88 -3.78 -3.26
C LYS A 45 12.85 -3.35 -4.32
N ALA A 46 11.70 -2.83 -3.90
CA ALA A 46 10.68 -2.33 -4.84
C ALA A 46 11.19 -1.08 -5.59
N LEU A 47 11.87 -0.17 -4.88
CA LEU A 47 12.48 1.01 -5.48
C LEU A 47 13.59 0.62 -6.47
N ASP A 48 14.49 -0.27 -6.07
CA ASP A 48 15.55 -0.78 -6.95
C ASP A 48 14.97 -1.40 -8.22
N TYR A 49 13.91 -2.19 -8.09
CA TYR A 49 13.24 -2.80 -9.22
C TYR A 49 12.78 -1.76 -10.24
N MET A 50 12.08 -0.71 -9.80
CA MET A 50 11.59 0.35 -10.69
C MET A 50 12.74 1.16 -11.30
N LEU A 51 13.77 1.50 -10.53
CA LEU A 51 14.93 2.23 -11.03
C LEU A 51 15.72 1.40 -12.06
N GLU A 52 15.86 0.08 -11.87
CA GLU A 52 16.47 -0.80 -12.86
C GLU A 52 15.63 -0.93 -14.14
N LEU A 53 14.29 -0.94 -14.03
CA LEU A 53 13.43 -0.82 -15.21
C LEU A 53 13.68 0.51 -15.95
N GLY A 54 13.75 1.62 -15.22
CA GLY A 54 14.05 2.92 -15.81
C GLY A 54 15.42 2.94 -16.52
N LYS A 55 16.42 2.37 -15.90
CA LYS A 55 17.77 2.23 -16.48
C LYS A 55 17.78 1.33 -17.72
N ARG A 56 17.10 0.17 -17.65
CA ARG A 56 16.94 -0.76 -18.78
C ARG A 56 16.38 -0.07 -20.01
N GLU A 57 15.36 0.77 -19.80
CA GLU A 57 14.72 1.52 -20.89
C GLU A 57 15.45 2.83 -21.25
N GLY A 58 16.60 3.13 -20.62
CA GLY A 58 17.43 4.29 -20.93
C GLY A 58 16.81 5.63 -20.53
N PHE A 59 16.08 5.66 -19.43
CA PHE A 59 15.63 6.89 -18.77
C PHE A 59 16.71 7.50 -17.89
N GLN A 60 16.56 8.79 -17.59
CA GLN A 60 17.30 9.40 -16.50
C GLN A 60 16.71 8.88 -15.18
N ILE A 61 17.58 8.38 -14.29
CA ILE A 61 17.17 7.89 -12.99
C ILE A 61 17.91 8.59 -11.87
N LYS A 62 17.24 8.77 -10.73
CA LYS A 62 17.87 9.28 -9.52
C LYS A 62 17.28 8.58 -8.30
N ASP A 63 18.15 8.12 -7.43
CA ASP A 63 17.82 7.59 -6.11
C ASP A 63 18.08 8.68 -5.06
N TYR A 64 17.14 8.86 -4.16
CA TYR A 64 17.24 9.78 -3.04
C TYR A 64 17.36 8.99 -1.75
N ASP A 65 18.52 8.34 -1.57
CA ASP A 65 18.94 7.58 -0.37
C ASP A 65 17.91 6.52 0.07
N GLY A 66 17.16 5.94 -0.88
CA GLY A 66 16.15 4.94 -0.61
C GLY A 66 14.82 5.48 -0.05
N TYR A 67 14.70 6.78 0.17
CA TYR A 67 13.43 7.41 0.52
C TYR A 67 12.49 7.49 -0.67
N ALA A 68 13.02 7.90 -1.80
CA ALA A 68 12.28 8.03 -3.05
C ALA A 68 13.20 7.83 -4.26
N GLY A 69 12.61 7.58 -5.41
CA GLY A 69 13.31 7.56 -6.69
C GLY A 69 12.61 8.35 -7.76
N VAL A 70 13.36 8.76 -8.77
CA VAL A 70 12.82 9.46 -9.94
C VAL A 70 13.25 8.77 -11.21
N ILE A 71 12.30 8.57 -12.12
CA ILE A 71 12.51 8.16 -13.50
C ILE A 71 12.02 9.31 -14.38
N ALA A 72 12.87 9.88 -15.21
CA ALA A 72 12.55 11.08 -15.96
C ALA A 72 12.82 10.94 -17.46
N TYR A 73 11.99 11.64 -18.24
CA TYR A 73 12.11 11.74 -19.69
C TYR A 73 11.84 13.17 -20.17
N GLY A 74 12.57 13.58 -21.19
CA GLY A 74 12.50 14.92 -21.76
C GLY A 74 13.36 15.94 -21.03
N GLU A 75 13.33 17.15 -21.53
CA GLU A 75 14.10 18.31 -21.03
C GLU A 75 13.18 19.53 -21.00
N GLY A 76 13.52 20.53 -20.22
CA GLY A 76 12.79 21.79 -20.12
C GLY A 76 12.95 22.43 -18.75
N GLU A 77 12.65 23.74 -18.68
CA GLU A 77 12.66 24.49 -17.42
C GLU A 77 11.46 24.13 -16.54
N GLU A 78 10.32 23.80 -17.17
CA GLU A 78 9.14 23.30 -16.48
C GLU A 78 9.09 21.77 -16.49
N SER A 79 8.48 21.20 -15.45
CA SER A 79 8.31 19.76 -15.33
C SER A 79 6.91 19.35 -14.90
N VAL A 80 6.53 18.13 -15.27
CA VAL A 80 5.30 17.46 -14.87
C VAL A 80 5.66 16.28 -14.01
N GLY A 81 5.16 16.24 -12.79
CA GLY A 81 5.33 15.11 -11.87
C GLY A 81 4.16 14.15 -11.93
N VAL A 82 4.46 12.85 -11.98
CA VAL A 82 3.54 11.76 -11.66
C VAL A 82 4.03 11.19 -10.34
N LEU A 83 3.28 11.40 -9.26
CA LEU A 83 3.65 10.95 -7.93
C LEU A 83 2.94 9.64 -7.61
N ALA A 84 3.68 8.60 -7.34
CA ALA A 84 3.19 7.28 -6.99
C ALA A 84 4.01 6.70 -5.82
N HIS A 85 3.51 5.63 -5.19
CA HIS A 85 4.25 4.95 -4.13
C HIS A 85 4.44 3.45 -4.39
N LEU A 86 5.42 2.87 -3.73
CA LEU A 86 5.83 1.47 -3.90
C LEU A 86 5.66 0.64 -2.64
N ASP A 87 5.51 1.29 -1.49
CA ASP A 87 5.16 0.62 -0.25
C ASP A 87 3.69 0.17 -0.28
N ILE A 88 3.39 -0.78 0.56
CA ILE A 88 2.06 -1.39 0.68
C ILE A 88 1.72 -1.59 2.16
N VAL A 89 0.43 -1.56 2.49
CA VAL A 89 -0.06 -2.02 3.79
C VAL A 89 0.21 -3.51 4.01
N PRO A 90 0.24 -4.01 5.26
CA PRO A 90 0.25 -5.44 5.53
C PRO A 90 -0.84 -6.18 4.75
N ILE A 91 -0.54 -7.41 4.33
CA ILE A 91 -1.47 -8.17 3.48
C ILE A 91 -2.81 -8.47 4.16
N GLY A 92 -2.83 -8.55 5.51
CA GLY A 92 -4.00 -9.02 6.24
C GLY A 92 -4.31 -10.49 5.97
N GLU A 93 -5.53 -10.88 6.27
CA GLU A 93 -6.01 -12.26 6.13
C GLU A 93 -7.14 -12.37 5.07
N GLY A 94 -7.57 -13.60 4.77
CA GLY A 94 -8.73 -13.84 3.91
C GLY A 94 -8.44 -13.83 2.40
N TRP A 95 -7.18 -13.84 1.99
CA TRP A 95 -6.82 -13.93 0.58
C TRP A 95 -7.20 -15.30 0.01
N SER A 96 -7.95 -15.29 -1.10
CA SER A 96 -8.28 -16.50 -1.86
C SER A 96 -7.17 -16.93 -2.83
N ARG A 97 -6.13 -16.08 -3.00
CA ARG A 97 -4.97 -16.27 -3.88
C ARG A 97 -3.73 -15.72 -3.20
N ASP A 98 -2.56 -16.05 -3.74
CA ASP A 98 -1.31 -15.47 -3.27
C ASP A 98 -1.34 -13.93 -3.45
N PRO A 99 -1.25 -13.15 -2.37
CA PRO A 99 -1.24 -11.69 -2.45
C PRO A 99 -0.04 -11.12 -3.22
N PHE A 100 1.00 -11.92 -3.45
CA PHE A 100 2.19 -11.54 -4.21
C PHE A 100 2.33 -12.27 -5.55
N GLY A 101 1.35 -13.11 -5.93
CA GLY A 101 1.40 -13.92 -7.15
C GLY A 101 1.11 -13.15 -8.44
N GLY A 102 0.33 -12.08 -8.37
CA GLY A 102 -0.10 -11.35 -9.57
C GLY A 102 -0.91 -12.22 -10.54
N ASP A 103 -1.76 -13.11 -10.02
CA ASP A 103 -2.61 -13.99 -10.81
C ASP A 103 -3.60 -13.20 -11.65
N ILE A 104 -3.78 -13.61 -12.92
CA ILE A 104 -4.79 -13.01 -13.79
C ILE A 104 -5.95 -14.00 -13.99
N VAL A 105 -7.14 -13.57 -13.59
CA VAL A 105 -8.35 -14.36 -13.71
C VAL A 105 -9.46 -13.49 -14.29
N THR A 106 -10.08 -13.95 -15.37
CA THR A 106 -11.16 -13.22 -16.07
C THR A 106 -10.83 -11.76 -16.42
N GLY A 107 -9.54 -11.48 -16.69
CA GLY A 107 -9.07 -10.15 -17.05
C GLY A 107 -8.66 -9.25 -15.89
N TYR A 108 -8.77 -9.71 -14.64
CA TYR A 108 -8.35 -9.00 -13.43
C TYR A 108 -7.06 -9.57 -12.89
N MET A 109 -6.12 -8.70 -12.52
CA MET A 109 -4.90 -9.09 -11.80
C MET A 109 -5.15 -9.01 -10.30
N PHE A 110 -4.93 -10.12 -9.59
CA PHE A 110 -5.06 -10.23 -8.14
C PHE A 110 -3.69 -10.07 -7.47
N GLY A 111 -3.60 -9.20 -6.49
CA GLY A 111 -2.39 -9.03 -5.70
C GLY A 111 -2.42 -7.75 -4.85
N ARG A 112 -1.69 -7.75 -3.74
CA ARG A 112 -1.50 -6.54 -2.92
C ARG A 112 -0.67 -5.53 -3.70
N GLY A 113 -1.19 -4.29 -3.84
CA GLY A 113 -0.54 -3.23 -4.61
C GLY A 113 -0.93 -3.17 -6.09
N THR A 114 -1.78 -4.08 -6.60
CA THR A 114 -2.22 -4.03 -8.01
C THR A 114 -3.01 -2.77 -8.33
N LEU A 115 -3.74 -2.24 -7.37
CA LEU A 115 -4.53 -1.02 -7.49
C LEU A 115 -3.92 0.15 -6.71
N ASP A 116 -3.33 -0.12 -5.55
CA ASP A 116 -2.83 0.85 -4.58
C ASP A 116 -1.39 0.45 -4.17
N ASP A 117 -0.31 1.03 -4.72
CA ASP A 117 -0.27 1.96 -5.87
C ASP A 117 0.75 1.47 -6.94
N LYS A 118 1.26 0.20 -6.82
CA LYS A 118 2.23 -0.38 -7.75
C LYS A 118 1.71 -0.48 -9.17
N GLY A 119 0.41 -0.76 -9.35
CA GLY A 119 -0.24 -0.80 -10.66
C GLY A 119 -0.23 0.57 -11.33
N PRO A 120 -0.77 1.62 -10.70
CA PRO A 120 -0.70 2.99 -11.21
C PRO A 120 0.73 3.51 -11.39
N ALA A 121 1.67 3.18 -10.47
CA ALA A 121 3.10 3.49 -10.65
C ALA A 121 3.66 2.87 -11.95
N MET A 122 3.34 1.59 -12.21
CA MET A 122 3.73 0.90 -13.44
C MET A 122 3.05 1.51 -14.67
N ALA A 123 1.78 1.93 -14.55
CA ALA A 123 1.08 2.63 -15.64
C ALA A 123 1.76 3.96 -15.98
N GLY A 124 2.17 4.73 -14.97
CA GLY A 124 2.97 5.94 -15.14
C GLY A 124 4.29 5.66 -15.87
N PHE A 125 5.00 4.59 -15.47
CA PHE A 125 6.23 4.17 -16.13
C PHE A 125 6.02 3.82 -17.61
N TYR A 126 4.99 3.03 -17.93
CA TYR A 126 4.69 2.66 -19.31
C TYR A 126 4.18 3.83 -20.15
N ALA A 127 3.52 4.81 -19.55
CA ALA A 127 3.18 6.06 -20.23
C ALA A 127 4.46 6.81 -20.67
N LEU A 128 5.45 6.93 -19.78
CA LEU A 128 6.75 7.51 -20.14
C LEU A 128 7.45 6.68 -21.23
N LYS A 129 7.44 5.36 -21.09
CA LYS A 129 8.03 4.45 -22.09
C LYS A 129 7.41 4.63 -23.47
N MET A 130 6.10 4.72 -23.58
CA MET A 130 5.41 4.95 -24.84
C MET A 130 5.81 6.27 -25.49
N LEU A 131 5.89 7.36 -24.71
CA LEU A 131 6.32 8.66 -25.19
C LEU A 131 7.75 8.59 -25.78
N LYS A 132 8.64 7.91 -25.08
CA LYS A 132 10.03 7.73 -25.48
C LYS A 132 10.16 6.86 -26.73
N ASP A 133 9.52 5.67 -26.77
CA ASP A 133 9.58 4.73 -27.87
C ASP A 133 9.01 5.32 -29.17
N LYS A 134 8.01 6.20 -29.06
CA LYS A 134 7.45 6.95 -30.19
C LYS A 134 8.29 8.17 -30.60
N GLY A 135 9.39 8.43 -29.90
CA GLY A 135 10.26 9.57 -30.20
C GLY A 135 9.58 10.93 -30.00
N ILE A 136 8.58 11.00 -29.14
CA ILE A 136 7.85 12.24 -28.89
C ILE A 136 8.75 13.22 -28.16
N LYS A 137 9.04 14.34 -28.81
CA LYS A 137 9.76 15.44 -28.18
C LYS A 137 8.83 16.20 -27.26
N LEU A 138 9.19 16.23 -25.99
CA LEU A 138 8.45 16.97 -24.98
C LEU A 138 9.02 18.37 -24.83
N ASN A 139 8.17 19.35 -24.55
CA ASN A 139 8.55 20.72 -24.21
C ASN A 139 8.68 20.93 -22.69
N ARG A 140 8.43 19.88 -21.91
CA ARG A 140 8.61 19.81 -20.46
C ARG A 140 9.23 18.46 -20.10
N LYS A 141 10.00 18.45 -19.03
CA LYS A 141 10.45 17.21 -18.42
C LYS A 141 9.28 16.51 -17.73
N VAL A 142 9.12 15.21 -17.91
CA VAL A 142 8.17 14.39 -17.16
C VAL A 142 8.92 13.52 -16.16
N MET A 143 8.48 13.52 -14.92
CA MET A 143 9.12 12.86 -13.80
C MET A 143 8.13 11.89 -13.13
N LEU A 144 8.40 10.60 -13.18
CA LEU A 144 7.74 9.62 -12.32
C LEU A 144 8.49 9.61 -10.99
N ILE A 145 7.85 10.10 -9.95
CA ILE A 145 8.38 10.20 -8.60
C ILE A 145 7.79 9.06 -7.79
N LEU A 146 8.64 8.20 -7.24
CA LEU A 146 8.27 6.95 -6.58
C LEU A 146 8.63 7.05 -5.10
N GLY A 147 7.62 7.21 -4.23
CA GLY A 147 7.77 7.20 -2.78
C GLY A 147 7.82 5.78 -2.20
N CYS A 148 8.34 5.64 -0.99
CA CYS A 148 8.48 4.36 -0.31
C CYS A 148 7.86 4.33 1.10
N ASP A 149 7.02 5.30 1.45
CA ASP A 149 6.39 5.41 2.79
C ASP A 149 5.11 6.27 2.76
N GLU A 150 4.25 6.04 1.78
CA GLU A 150 2.96 6.74 1.70
C GLU A 150 2.02 6.23 2.80
N GLU A 151 1.91 4.92 2.92
CA GLU A 151 0.99 4.18 3.79
C GLU A 151 1.26 4.34 5.30
N SER A 152 2.42 4.90 5.68
CA SER A 152 2.83 4.91 7.09
C SER A 152 3.20 6.28 7.65
N GLY A 153 3.38 7.29 6.82
CA GLY A 153 3.71 8.62 7.37
C GLY A 153 4.31 9.64 6.42
N MET A 154 4.44 9.34 5.14
CA MET A 154 4.96 10.27 4.11
C MET A 154 6.39 10.80 4.40
N GLU A 155 7.19 10.09 5.20
CA GLU A 155 8.59 10.48 5.45
C GLU A 155 9.41 10.51 4.14
N CYS A 156 9.05 9.65 3.18
CA CYS A 156 9.64 9.64 1.85
C CYS A 156 9.50 10.99 1.14
N MET A 157 8.32 11.59 1.16
CA MET A 157 8.09 12.89 0.53
C MET A 157 8.63 14.05 1.36
N ASN A 158 8.63 13.94 2.68
CA ASN A 158 9.29 14.90 3.56
C ASN A 158 10.80 14.98 3.29
N TYR A 159 11.43 13.86 2.94
CA TYR A 159 12.82 13.81 2.51
C TYR A 159 12.99 14.35 1.09
N TYR A 160 12.18 13.85 0.15
CA TYR A 160 12.26 14.22 -1.26
C TYR A 160 12.10 15.73 -1.48
N THR A 161 11.14 16.37 -0.82
CA THR A 161 10.89 17.82 -0.95
C THR A 161 12.08 18.69 -0.54
N LYS A 162 12.99 18.16 0.27
CA LYS A 162 14.20 18.88 0.73
C LYS A 162 15.43 18.60 -0.14
N HIS A 163 15.45 17.48 -0.88
CA HIS A 163 16.65 17.02 -1.59
C HIS A 163 16.41 16.82 -3.07
N GLY A 164 15.16 16.76 -3.50
CA GLY A 164 14.74 16.50 -4.86
C GLY A 164 14.31 17.74 -5.61
N GLU A 165 14.16 17.56 -6.91
CA GLU A 165 13.57 18.56 -7.80
C GLU A 165 12.04 18.49 -7.70
N LEU A 166 11.41 19.61 -7.36
CA LEU A 166 9.95 19.68 -7.32
C LEU A 166 9.39 19.96 -8.72
N PRO A 167 8.38 19.21 -9.17
CA PRO A 167 7.75 19.48 -10.46
C PRO A 167 6.96 20.80 -10.42
N THR A 168 6.87 21.47 -11.58
CA THR A 168 6.09 22.68 -11.74
C THR A 168 4.59 22.43 -11.54
N LEU A 169 4.13 21.26 -11.99
CA LEU A 169 2.77 20.75 -11.80
C LEU A 169 2.81 19.22 -11.78
N GLY A 170 1.75 18.59 -11.30
CA GLY A 170 1.71 17.13 -11.24
C GLY A 170 0.36 16.61 -10.83
N PHE A 171 0.28 15.30 -10.79
CA PHE A 171 -0.85 14.55 -10.27
C PHE A 171 -0.36 13.25 -9.63
N THR A 172 -1.20 12.67 -8.77
CA THR A 172 -1.04 11.31 -8.29
C THR A 172 -2.11 10.41 -8.92
N PRO A 173 -1.74 9.24 -9.45
CA PRO A 173 -2.70 8.29 -9.99
C PRO A 173 -3.34 7.40 -8.91
N ASP A 174 -3.04 7.62 -7.65
CA ASP A 174 -3.52 6.86 -6.50
C ASP A 174 -4.92 7.30 -6.06
N ALA A 175 -5.86 7.38 -7.02
CA ALA A 175 -7.24 7.76 -6.75
C ALA A 175 -8.18 7.41 -7.91
N ASP A 176 -9.47 7.46 -7.65
CA ASP A 176 -10.50 7.24 -8.67
C ASP A 176 -10.63 8.41 -9.66
N PHE A 177 -11.16 8.10 -10.86
CA PHE A 177 -11.57 9.11 -11.84
C PHE A 177 -13.00 9.63 -11.56
N PRO A 178 -13.31 10.87 -11.94
CA PRO A 178 -12.43 11.92 -12.47
C PRO A 178 -11.52 12.52 -11.40
N VAL A 179 -11.00 13.71 -11.62
CA VAL A 179 -10.05 14.36 -10.71
C VAL A 179 -10.63 14.57 -9.31
N ILE A 180 -9.96 14.05 -8.28
CA ILE A 180 -10.18 14.39 -6.88
C ILE A 180 -9.40 15.68 -6.57
N TYR A 181 -10.10 16.74 -6.15
CA TYR A 181 -9.51 18.06 -5.92
C TYR A 181 -9.57 18.49 -4.46
N GLY A 182 -10.08 17.66 -3.58
CA GLY A 182 -10.18 17.94 -2.16
C GLY A 182 -10.38 16.67 -1.36
N GLU A 183 -9.76 16.62 -0.19
CA GLU A 183 -9.82 15.48 0.74
C GLU A 183 -10.21 15.95 2.12
N LYS A 184 -10.70 15.02 2.94
CA LYS A 184 -10.98 15.27 4.35
C LYS A 184 -9.68 15.26 5.14
N GLY A 185 -9.56 16.20 6.08
CA GLY A 185 -8.48 16.17 7.06
C GLY A 185 -8.59 14.94 7.98
N GLY A 186 -7.45 14.36 8.36
CA GLY A 186 -7.36 13.28 9.34
C GLY A 186 -6.74 13.78 10.64
N LEU A 187 -7.22 13.25 11.77
CA LEU A 187 -6.64 13.47 13.09
C LEU A 187 -6.44 12.12 13.77
N HIS A 188 -5.19 11.82 14.10
CA HIS A 188 -4.86 10.66 14.94
C HIS A 188 -4.74 11.13 16.38
N VAL A 189 -5.51 10.49 17.27
CA VAL A 189 -5.46 10.77 18.71
C VAL A 189 -5.11 9.49 19.44
N GLU A 190 -4.02 9.53 20.18
CA GLU A 190 -3.65 8.46 21.11
C GLU A 190 -4.11 8.83 22.51
N LEU A 191 -4.90 7.94 23.11
CA LEU A 191 -5.35 8.05 24.49
C LEU A 191 -4.68 6.94 25.30
N SER A 192 -4.01 7.30 26.36
CA SER A 192 -3.38 6.37 27.30
C SER A 192 -3.91 6.59 28.71
N GLY A 193 -4.02 5.49 29.44
CA GLY A 193 -4.48 5.54 30.83
C GLY A 193 -4.36 4.17 31.49
N THR A 194 -4.58 4.14 32.78
CA THR A 194 -4.66 2.91 33.56
C THR A 194 -6.06 2.73 34.10
N CYS A 195 -6.60 1.52 33.99
CA CYS A 195 -7.89 1.16 34.61
C CYS A 195 -7.76 -0.20 35.28
N ASP A 196 -8.52 -0.40 36.36
CA ASP A 196 -8.68 -1.73 36.92
C ASP A 196 -9.79 -2.45 36.15
N THR A 197 -9.43 -3.57 35.51
CA THR A 197 -10.34 -4.33 34.65
C THR A 197 -10.02 -5.83 34.75
N VAL A 198 -11.00 -6.64 34.43
CA VAL A 198 -10.82 -8.10 34.27
C VAL A 198 -10.12 -8.45 32.96
N ILE A 199 -10.00 -7.52 32.01
CA ILE A 199 -9.25 -7.74 30.76
C ILE A 199 -7.76 -7.58 31.05
N THR A 200 -6.99 -8.63 30.86
CA THR A 200 -5.54 -8.66 31.10
C THR A 200 -4.72 -8.33 29.88
N SER A 201 -5.24 -8.67 28.71
CA SER A 201 -4.67 -8.28 27.40
C SER A 201 -5.76 -8.18 26.37
N MET A 202 -5.55 -7.35 25.36
CA MET A 202 -6.42 -7.24 24.19
C MET A 202 -5.57 -6.98 22.93
N HIS A 203 -5.91 -7.67 21.87
CA HIS A 203 -5.32 -7.45 20.55
C HIS A 203 -6.43 -7.31 19.52
N ALA A 204 -6.37 -6.27 18.69
CA ALA A 204 -7.38 -6.03 17.67
C ALA A 204 -6.77 -5.21 16.52
N GLY A 205 -6.74 -5.79 15.32
CA GLY A 205 -6.20 -5.16 14.13
C GLY A 205 -4.67 -4.95 14.15
N GLU A 206 -4.13 -4.52 13.02
CA GLU A 206 -2.68 -4.31 12.83
C GLU A 206 -2.32 -2.84 12.62
N ARG A 207 -3.22 -2.05 12.05
CA ARG A 207 -3.03 -0.63 11.72
C ARG A 207 -4.32 0.15 11.93
N SER A 208 -4.18 1.44 12.25
CA SER A 208 -5.31 2.33 12.53
C SER A 208 -6.22 2.61 11.32
N ASN A 209 -5.71 2.43 10.10
CA ASN A 209 -6.42 2.62 8.83
C ASN A 209 -6.99 1.33 8.22
N ILE A 210 -6.83 0.18 8.90
CA ILE A 210 -7.36 -1.11 8.45
C ILE A 210 -8.58 -1.48 9.30
N VAL A 211 -9.66 -1.93 8.65
CA VAL A 211 -10.81 -2.46 9.37
C VAL A 211 -10.42 -3.75 10.10
N ILE A 212 -10.76 -3.80 11.39
CA ILE A 212 -10.42 -4.93 12.25
C ILE A 212 -11.17 -6.18 11.79
N GLY A 213 -10.44 -7.18 11.28
CA GLY A 213 -10.99 -8.47 10.87
C GLY A 213 -11.08 -9.46 12.01
N GLN A 214 -10.16 -9.38 12.98
CA GLN A 214 -10.12 -10.25 14.15
C GLN A 214 -9.74 -9.47 15.41
N ALA A 215 -10.33 -9.85 16.52
CA ALA A 215 -9.97 -9.34 17.84
C ALA A 215 -9.92 -10.49 18.84
N SER A 216 -9.02 -10.38 19.83
CA SER A 216 -8.97 -11.28 20.95
C SER A 216 -8.77 -10.51 22.25
N ALA A 217 -9.34 -11.02 23.34
CA ALA A 217 -9.13 -10.47 24.68
C ALA A 217 -8.98 -11.60 25.69
N GLN A 218 -7.96 -11.51 26.53
CA GLN A 218 -7.81 -12.42 27.66
C GLN A 218 -8.46 -11.80 28.89
N VAL A 219 -9.29 -12.60 29.56
CA VAL A 219 -10.09 -12.18 30.72
C VAL A 219 -9.70 -13.04 31.93
N ARG A 220 -9.40 -12.41 33.06
CA ARG A 220 -9.23 -13.06 34.38
C ARG A 220 -10.55 -13.05 35.14
N ASP A 221 -10.61 -13.77 36.24
CA ASP A 221 -11.82 -13.88 37.08
C ASP A 221 -13.06 -14.27 36.24
N TRP A 222 -12.86 -15.25 35.35
CA TRP A 222 -13.86 -15.65 34.38
C TRP A 222 -15.14 -16.15 35.05
N LYS A 223 -16.28 -15.66 34.56
CA LYS A 223 -17.61 -16.04 35.05
C LYS A 223 -18.54 -16.38 33.87
N GLU A 224 -19.49 -17.29 34.14
CA GLU A 224 -20.45 -17.72 33.12
C GLU A 224 -21.32 -16.56 32.61
N GLU A 225 -21.64 -15.60 33.47
CA GLU A 225 -22.35 -14.37 33.08
C GLU A 225 -21.63 -13.55 31.98
N TYR A 226 -20.31 -13.65 31.90
CA TYR A 226 -19.52 -12.98 30.84
C TYR A 226 -19.71 -13.66 29.49
N LEU A 227 -19.88 -15.00 29.47
CA LEU A 227 -20.20 -15.74 28.27
C LEU A 227 -21.54 -15.28 27.69
N ASP A 228 -22.57 -15.20 28.52
CA ASP A 228 -23.90 -14.77 28.09
C ASP A 228 -23.89 -13.33 27.54
N ALA A 229 -23.19 -12.44 28.22
CA ALA A 229 -23.02 -11.06 27.75
C ALA A 229 -22.27 -11.00 26.41
N PHE A 230 -21.17 -11.74 26.27
CA PHE A 230 -20.41 -11.80 25.04
C PHE A 230 -21.24 -12.34 23.87
N LEU A 231 -21.92 -13.45 24.05
CA LEU A 231 -22.78 -14.05 23.03
C LEU A 231 -23.99 -13.15 22.68
N TYR A 232 -24.48 -12.37 23.62
CA TYR A 232 -25.51 -11.37 23.35
C TYR A 232 -25.00 -10.28 22.42
N TYR A 233 -23.81 -9.72 22.69
CA TYR A 233 -23.21 -8.68 21.85
C TYR A 233 -22.85 -9.21 20.45
N LEU A 234 -22.31 -10.42 20.33
CA LEU A 234 -22.04 -11.01 19.02
C LEU A 234 -23.32 -11.07 18.16
N ARG A 235 -24.44 -11.51 18.75
CA ARG A 235 -25.73 -11.56 18.05
C ARG A 235 -26.28 -10.17 17.72
N ALA A 236 -26.17 -9.22 18.65
CA ALA A 236 -26.67 -7.87 18.46
C ALA A 236 -25.99 -7.12 17.31
N PHE A 237 -24.74 -7.43 17.03
CA PHE A 237 -23.93 -6.80 15.98
C PHE A 237 -23.66 -7.71 14.77
N ASP A 238 -24.32 -8.87 14.69
CA ASP A 238 -24.13 -9.86 13.61
C ASP A 238 -22.66 -10.27 13.44
N LEU A 239 -21.97 -10.47 14.55
CA LEU A 239 -20.57 -10.88 14.60
C LEU A 239 -20.44 -12.36 14.94
N LYS A 240 -19.33 -12.97 14.53
CA LYS A 240 -18.94 -14.31 14.92
C LYS A 240 -17.89 -14.23 16.02
N GLY A 241 -17.86 -15.24 16.88
CA GLY A 241 -16.83 -15.33 17.90
C GLY A 241 -16.95 -16.60 18.70
N SER A 242 -15.93 -16.85 19.50
CA SER A 242 -15.83 -18.02 20.38
C SER A 242 -15.16 -17.65 21.69
N VAL A 243 -15.33 -18.50 22.68
CA VAL A 243 -14.66 -18.40 23.96
C VAL A 243 -13.84 -19.65 24.15
N GLU A 244 -12.57 -19.48 24.48
CA GLU A 244 -11.65 -20.54 24.89
C GLU A 244 -11.36 -20.39 26.38
N THR A 245 -11.84 -21.35 27.19
CA THR A 245 -11.54 -21.38 28.64
C THR A 245 -10.16 -21.98 28.83
N LEU A 246 -9.24 -21.21 29.42
CA LEU A 246 -7.86 -21.65 29.68
C LEU A 246 -7.78 -22.46 30.97
N ASP A 247 -8.52 -22.02 32.01
CA ASP A 247 -8.65 -22.64 33.30
C ASP A 247 -9.97 -22.20 33.98
N ASN A 248 -10.17 -22.54 35.26
CA ASN A 248 -11.40 -22.18 35.97
C ASN A 248 -11.54 -20.68 36.25
N GLU A 249 -10.49 -19.88 36.04
CA GLU A 249 -10.45 -18.46 36.39
C GLU A 249 -10.12 -17.56 35.20
N SER A 250 -9.82 -18.12 34.02
CA SER A 250 -9.43 -17.33 32.85
C SER A 250 -9.97 -17.87 31.53
N ALA A 251 -10.24 -16.96 30.60
CA ALA A 251 -10.71 -17.30 29.26
C ALA A 251 -10.14 -16.32 28.22
N VAL A 252 -10.09 -16.77 26.97
CA VAL A 252 -9.83 -15.93 25.80
C VAL A 252 -11.11 -15.80 24.99
N LEU A 253 -11.50 -14.57 24.76
CA LEU A 253 -12.58 -14.21 23.86
C LEU A 253 -12.00 -13.98 22.47
N HIS A 254 -12.57 -14.59 21.45
CA HIS A 254 -12.23 -14.38 20.05
C HIS A 254 -13.45 -13.77 19.34
N MET A 255 -13.20 -12.77 18.52
CA MET A 255 -14.25 -12.12 17.71
C MET A 255 -13.73 -11.96 16.28
N GLU A 256 -14.57 -12.37 15.33
CA GLU A 256 -14.39 -12.11 13.91
C GLU A 256 -15.24 -10.90 13.52
N GLY A 257 -14.58 -9.89 12.99
CA GLY A 257 -15.25 -8.75 12.38
C GLY A 257 -15.76 -9.10 10.98
N VAL A 258 -16.50 -8.20 10.40
CA VAL A 258 -16.76 -8.24 8.96
C VAL A 258 -15.42 -7.96 8.29
N PHE A 259 -14.85 -8.96 7.61
CA PHE A 259 -13.72 -8.71 6.73
C PHE A 259 -14.19 -7.71 5.68
N ALA A 260 -13.97 -6.43 5.92
CA ALA A 260 -13.90 -5.50 4.83
C ALA A 260 -12.63 -5.90 4.08
N GLN A 261 -12.80 -6.84 3.16
CA GLN A 261 -11.81 -6.96 2.11
C GLN A 261 -11.63 -5.55 1.59
N ASP A 262 -10.42 -5.07 1.68
CA ASP A 262 -10.07 -3.81 1.08
C ASP A 262 -10.62 -3.83 -0.33
N ARG A 263 -11.67 -3.03 -0.59
CA ARG A 263 -12.30 -2.96 -1.91
C ARG A 263 -11.30 -2.51 -2.97
N LYS A 264 -10.20 -1.88 -2.55
CA LYS A 264 -9.07 -1.51 -3.39
C LYS A 264 -8.25 -2.72 -3.87
N SER A 265 -8.31 -3.87 -3.20
CA SER A 265 -7.53 -5.06 -3.59
C SER A 265 -8.29 -6.06 -4.47
N VAL A 266 -9.52 -5.79 -4.85
CA VAL A 266 -10.41 -6.72 -5.58
C VAL A 266 -10.90 -6.16 -6.93
N ALA A 267 -10.41 -5.01 -7.34
CA ALA A 267 -10.77 -4.41 -8.63
C ALA A 267 -9.78 -4.75 -9.74
#